data_b75205fe83408bb906219180889764e9
#
_entry.id   b75205fe83408bb906219180889764e9
#
_cell.length_a   1.000
_cell.length_b   1.000
_cell.length_c   1.000
_cell.angle_alpha   90.00
_cell.angle_beta   90.00
_cell.angle_gamma   90.00
#
_symmetry.space_group_name_H-M   'P 1'
#
loop_
_entity.id
_entity.type
_entity.pdbx_description
1 polymer ?
#
loop_
_entity_poly.entity_id
_entity_poly.type
_entity_poly.pdbx_seq_one_letter_code
_entity_poly.pdbx_strand_id
1 'polypeptide(L)'
;MDKSDPPTSFGIFKPVGHTLVAFRSAEDLQVAVMSLLEQGFAPDTMVTYTAQEMKAQVDAELQTASSLASFGYELNLIHEHRALADTGCSFLVVQAPDDEQAERVAMVARKLKAAAAQRYGSFIIEDLSELTPEDTPVYESFARDAEFNALREKRR
;
A
#
# COMPACT_ATOMS: atom_id res chain seq x y z
N MET A 1 -10.37 6.10 -8.89
CA MET A 1 -10.58 6.05 -7.43
C MET A 1 -10.69 7.47 -6.89
N ASP A 2 -11.57 7.70 -5.99
CA ASP A 2 -11.82 9.02 -5.41
C ASP A 2 -11.48 8.98 -3.91
N LYS A 3 -10.82 10.04 -3.41
CA LYS A 3 -10.47 10.16 -1.99
C LYS A 3 -11.70 10.24 -1.08
N SER A 4 -12.80 10.80 -1.58
CA SER A 4 -14.03 10.93 -0.81
C SER A 4 -14.79 9.61 -0.67
N ASP A 5 -14.48 8.65 -1.52
CA ASP A 5 -15.10 7.33 -1.52
C ASP A 5 -14.05 6.25 -1.80
N PRO A 6 -13.12 6.04 -0.88
CA PRO A 6 -12.07 5.04 -1.07
C PRO A 6 -12.65 3.63 -1.04
N PRO A 7 -12.09 2.69 -1.82
CA PRO A 7 -12.55 1.30 -1.77
C PRO A 7 -12.27 0.69 -0.40
N THR A 8 -13.33 0.14 0.20
CA THR A 8 -13.25 -0.47 1.53
C THR A 8 -13.80 -1.88 1.52
N SER A 9 -13.39 -2.66 2.52
CA SER A 9 -13.99 -3.95 2.85
C SER A 9 -14.28 -3.93 4.34
N PHE A 10 -15.56 -4.05 4.68
CA PHE A 10 -16.03 -3.95 6.08
C PHE A 10 -15.57 -2.67 6.79
N GLY A 11 -15.57 -1.55 6.08
CA GLY A 11 -15.15 -0.26 6.61
C GLY A 11 -13.63 -0.03 6.66
N ILE A 12 -12.84 -1.01 6.23
CA ILE A 12 -11.37 -0.94 6.21
C ILE A 12 -10.92 -0.68 4.77
N PHE A 13 -9.99 0.25 4.60
CA PHE A 13 -9.41 0.57 3.31
C PHE A 13 -8.75 -0.67 2.70
N LYS A 14 -9.27 -1.12 1.58
CA LYS A 14 -8.75 -2.28 0.85
C LYS A 14 -8.87 -2.05 -0.65
N PRO A 15 -7.92 -1.34 -1.24
CA PRO A 15 -7.98 -0.99 -2.66
C PRO A 15 -7.56 -2.19 -3.54
N VAL A 16 -8.42 -3.19 -3.65
CA VAL A 16 -8.18 -4.36 -4.49
C VAL A 16 -7.91 -3.93 -5.93
N GLY A 17 -6.91 -4.54 -6.56
CA GLY A 17 -6.49 -4.15 -7.91
C GLY A 17 -5.60 -2.90 -7.95
N HIS A 18 -5.18 -2.43 -6.79
CA HIS A 18 -4.33 -1.25 -6.67
C HIS A 18 -3.04 -1.59 -5.93
N THR A 19 -2.03 -0.77 -6.14
CA THR A 19 -0.77 -0.80 -5.35
C THR A 19 -0.68 0.49 -4.55
N LEU A 20 -0.41 0.37 -3.26
CA LEU A 20 -0.18 1.49 -2.36
C LEU A 20 1.31 1.62 -2.12
N VAL A 21 1.85 2.81 -2.28
CA VAL A 21 3.28 3.09 -2.05
C VAL A 21 3.40 4.27 -1.09
N ALA A 22 4.24 4.12 -0.08
CA ALA A 22 4.57 5.19 0.86
C ALA A 22 5.97 5.74 0.55
N PHE A 23 6.06 7.03 0.30
CA PHE A 23 7.31 7.73 0.02
C PHE A 23 7.71 8.60 1.20
N ARG A 24 9.02 8.67 1.48
CA ARG A 24 9.55 9.45 2.60
C ARG A 24 9.48 10.95 2.38
N SER A 25 9.33 11.39 1.12
CA SER A 25 9.23 12.81 0.79
C SER A 25 8.17 13.06 -0.27
N ALA A 26 7.63 14.28 -0.27
CA ALA A 26 6.70 14.71 -1.30
C ALA A 26 7.37 14.81 -2.68
N GLU A 27 8.66 15.10 -2.72
CA GLU A 27 9.43 15.13 -3.97
C GLU A 27 9.52 13.75 -4.61
N ASP A 28 9.81 12.72 -3.83
CA ASP A 28 9.85 11.35 -4.34
C ASP A 28 8.48 10.92 -4.87
N LEU A 29 7.41 11.30 -4.18
CA LEU A 29 6.05 11.05 -4.65
C LEU A 29 5.83 11.69 -6.03
N GLN A 30 6.23 12.94 -6.20
CA GLN A 30 6.08 13.64 -7.48
C GLN A 30 6.88 12.98 -8.59
N VAL A 31 8.11 12.57 -8.32
CA VAL A 31 8.94 11.85 -9.29
C VAL A 31 8.27 10.53 -9.68
N ALA A 32 7.70 9.82 -8.71
CA ALA A 32 7.00 8.56 -8.97
C ALA A 32 5.78 8.79 -9.89
N VAL A 33 4.96 9.78 -9.59
CA VAL A 33 3.78 10.11 -10.39
C VAL A 33 4.20 10.44 -11.83
N MET A 34 5.20 11.30 -12.00
CA MET A 34 5.67 11.67 -13.34
C MET A 34 6.22 10.48 -14.10
N SER A 35 6.99 9.62 -13.43
CA SER A 35 7.53 8.41 -14.05
C SER A 35 6.42 7.47 -14.54
N LEU A 36 5.38 7.30 -13.75
CA LEU A 36 4.25 6.44 -14.13
C LEU A 36 3.44 7.05 -15.28
N LEU A 37 3.23 8.36 -15.27
CA LEU A 37 2.59 9.05 -16.39
C LEU A 37 3.38 8.85 -17.69
N GLU A 38 4.70 8.97 -17.65
CA GLU A 38 5.57 8.71 -18.80
C GLU A 38 5.48 7.26 -19.30
N GLN A 39 5.21 6.33 -18.40
CA GLN A 39 5.03 4.92 -18.74
C GLN A 39 3.62 4.59 -19.24
N GLY A 40 2.74 5.56 -19.35
CA GLY A 40 1.42 5.39 -19.92
C GLY A 40 0.28 5.19 -18.90
N PHE A 41 0.56 5.29 -17.60
CA PHE A 41 -0.52 5.27 -16.61
C PHE A 41 -1.36 6.54 -16.74
N ALA A 42 -2.69 6.38 -16.76
CA ALA A 42 -3.58 7.52 -16.86
C ALA A 42 -3.66 8.29 -15.53
N PRO A 43 -3.77 9.62 -15.55
CA PRO A 43 -3.82 10.41 -14.31
C PRO A 43 -4.96 10.02 -13.38
N ASP A 44 -6.09 9.61 -13.92
CA ASP A 44 -7.28 9.21 -13.14
C ASP A 44 -7.13 7.83 -12.48
N THR A 45 -6.06 7.10 -12.78
CA THR A 45 -5.74 5.81 -12.12
C THR A 45 -4.88 5.98 -10.88
N MET A 46 -4.50 7.21 -10.55
CA MET A 46 -3.62 7.49 -9.43
C MET A 46 -4.27 8.48 -8.47
N VAL A 47 -4.11 8.20 -7.17
CA VAL A 47 -4.55 9.11 -6.10
C VAL A 47 -3.40 9.26 -5.10
N THR A 48 -3.15 10.49 -4.67
CA THR A 48 -2.11 10.80 -3.70
C THR A 48 -2.73 11.24 -2.38
N TYR A 49 -2.08 10.87 -1.28
CA TYR A 49 -2.48 11.28 0.06
C TYR A 49 -1.28 11.92 0.76
N THR A 50 -1.52 13.05 1.40
CA THR A 50 -0.54 13.61 2.33
C THR A 50 -0.52 12.78 3.62
N ALA A 51 0.50 12.98 4.45
CA ALA A 51 0.55 12.33 5.76
C ALA A 51 -0.68 12.65 6.60
N GLN A 52 -1.15 13.89 6.58
CA GLN A 52 -2.34 14.30 7.33
C GLN A 52 -3.62 13.65 6.80
N GLU A 53 -3.77 13.59 5.49
CA GLU A 53 -4.92 12.92 4.87
C GLU A 53 -4.95 11.43 5.21
N MET A 54 -3.79 10.77 5.17
CA MET A 54 -3.71 9.35 5.53
C MET A 54 -4.03 9.12 7.00
N LYS A 55 -3.53 9.97 7.90
CA LYS A 55 -3.86 9.89 9.33
C LYS A 55 -5.37 10.01 9.57
N ALA A 56 -5.99 11.01 8.94
CA ALA A 56 -7.42 11.22 9.08
C ALA A 56 -8.23 10.03 8.59
N GLN A 57 -7.84 9.45 7.48
CA GLN A 57 -8.50 8.27 6.93
C GLN A 57 -8.35 7.07 7.84
N VAL A 58 -7.14 6.80 8.32
CA VAL A 58 -6.87 5.68 9.23
C VAL A 58 -7.65 5.85 10.53
N ASP A 59 -7.67 7.04 11.10
CA ASP A 59 -8.41 7.30 12.34
C ASP A 59 -9.91 7.05 12.17
N ALA A 60 -10.49 7.48 11.04
CA ALA A 60 -11.87 7.22 10.72
C ALA A 60 -12.16 5.71 10.56
N GLU A 61 -11.26 5.00 9.92
CA GLU A 61 -11.37 3.55 9.73
C GLU A 61 -11.29 2.80 11.05
N LEU A 62 -10.37 3.17 11.93
CA LEU A 62 -10.22 2.52 13.23
C LEU A 62 -11.45 2.71 14.11
N GLN A 63 -12.14 3.84 13.98
CA GLN A 63 -13.40 4.06 14.70
C GLN A 63 -14.51 3.15 14.21
N THR A 64 -14.65 2.96 12.90
CA THR A 64 -15.68 2.12 12.31
C THR A 64 -15.34 0.64 12.40
N ALA A 65 -14.06 0.28 12.38
CA ALA A 65 -13.57 -1.09 12.38
C ALA A 65 -13.39 -1.68 13.79
N SER A 66 -13.61 -0.90 14.85
CA SER A 66 -13.34 -1.33 16.22
C SER A 66 -14.08 -2.61 16.63
N SER A 67 -15.28 -2.84 16.06
CA SER A 67 -16.06 -4.05 16.28
C SER A 67 -15.65 -5.22 15.39
N LEU A 68 -14.76 -4.97 14.42
CA LEU A 68 -14.33 -5.95 13.44
C LEU A 68 -12.86 -6.34 13.64
N ALA A 69 -12.39 -6.27 14.87
CA ALA A 69 -10.99 -6.52 15.24
C ALA A 69 -10.47 -7.91 14.86
N SER A 70 -11.35 -8.81 14.39
CA SER A 70 -10.98 -10.14 13.92
C SER A 70 -10.25 -10.15 12.57
N PHE A 71 -10.17 -9.03 11.88
CA PHE A 71 -9.43 -8.91 10.62
C PHE A 71 -7.98 -8.48 10.89
N GLY A 72 -7.25 -9.29 11.65
CA GLY A 72 -5.97 -8.94 12.24
C GLY A 72 -4.92 -8.42 11.27
N TYR A 73 -4.80 -9.01 10.07
CA TYR A 73 -3.75 -8.61 9.16
C TYR A 73 -4.02 -7.26 8.48
N GLU A 74 -5.22 -7.06 7.98
CA GLU A 74 -5.61 -5.77 7.39
C GLU A 74 -5.54 -4.66 8.42
N LEU A 75 -5.90 -4.94 9.65
CA LEU A 75 -5.81 -3.98 10.75
C LEU A 75 -4.36 -3.60 11.06
N ASN A 76 -3.44 -4.58 11.04
CA ASN A 76 -2.01 -4.34 11.20
C ASN A 76 -1.46 -3.43 10.10
N LEU A 77 -1.89 -3.62 8.85
CA LEU A 77 -1.50 -2.74 7.75
C LEU A 77 -2.00 -1.31 7.95
N ILE A 78 -3.20 -1.14 8.46
CA ILE A 78 -3.75 0.18 8.75
C ILE A 78 -2.89 0.88 9.82
N HIS A 79 -2.50 0.17 10.86
CA HIS A 79 -1.59 0.71 11.88
C HIS A 79 -0.21 1.03 11.29
N GLU A 80 0.29 0.22 10.38
CA GLU A 80 1.54 0.48 9.68
C GLU A 80 1.45 1.75 8.83
N HIS A 81 0.36 1.93 8.09
CA HIS A 81 0.13 3.16 7.33
C HIS A 81 0.07 4.38 8.26
N ARG A 82 -0.57 4.24 9.41
CA ARG A 82 -0.61 5.32 10.41
C ARG A 82 0.79 5.66 10.90
N ALA A 83 1.60 4.66 11.22
CA ALA A 83 2.97 4.86 11.66
C ALA A 83 3.82 5.56 10.60
N LEU A 84 3.69 5.15 9.34
CA LEU A 84 4.38 5.79 8.21
C LEU A 84 3.93 7.24 8.04
N ALA A 85 2.63 7.50 8.17
CA ALA A 85 2.10 8.86 8.11
C ALA A 85 2.64 9.72 9.26
N ASP A 86 2.79 9.16 10.46
CA ASP A 86 3.38 9.84 11.61
C ASP A 86 4.83 10.24 11.36
N THR A 87 5.56 9.52 10.53
CA THR A 87 6.93 9.89 10.11
C THR A 87 6.96 10.91 8.97
N GLY A 88 5.81 11.35 8.47
CA GLY A 88 5.70 12.33 7.40
C GLY A 88 5.65 11.76 5.99
N CYS A 89 5.45 10.46 5.84
CA CYS A 89 5.34 9.85 4.52
C CYS A 89 4.14 10.37 3.74
N SER A 90 4.32 10.48 2.43
CA SER A 90 3.25 10.71 1.46
C SER A 90 2.91 9.41 0.76
N PHE A 91 1.67 9.25 0.32
CA PHE A 91 1.18 7.97 -0.20
C PHE A 91 0.65 8.12 -1.61
N LEU A 92 0.89 7.10 -2.42
CA LEU A 92 0.35 6.97 -3.77
C LEU A 92 -0.42 5.66 -3.86
N VAL A 93 -1.63 5.73 -4.37
CA VAL A 93 -2.43 4.53 -4.69
C VAL A 93 -2.64 4.51 -6.19
N VAL A 94 -2.20 3.44 -6.83
CA VAL A 94 -2.22 3.29 -8.30
C VAL A 94 -3.06 2.10 -8.67
N GLN A 95 -3.99 2.29 -9.60
CA GLN A 95 -4.71 1.18 -10.20
C GLN A 95 -3.75 0.40 -11.10
N ALA A 96 -3.45 -0.83 -10.70
CA ALA A 96 -2.50 -1.71 -11.38
C ALA A 96 -2.99 -3.15 -11.28
N PRO A 97 -4.10 -3.50 -11.99
CA PRO A 97 -4.76 -4.78 -11.79
C PRO A 97 -4.00 -5.99 -12.33
N ASP A 98 -3.15 -5.81 -13.33
CA ASP A 98 -2.36 -6.92 -13.87
C ASP A 98 -0.92 -6.92 -13.33
N ASP A 99 -0.25 -8.06 -13.49
CA ASP A 99 1.10 -8.28 -12.95
C ASP A 99 2.13 -7.32 -13.56
N GLU A 100 2.00 -7.04 -14.85
CA GLU A 100 2.94 -6.13 -15.52
C GLU A 100 2.83 -4.72 -14.97
N GLN A 101 1.62 -4.22 -14.82
CA GLN A 101 1.39 -2.88 -14.26
C GLN A 101 1.88 -2.80 -12.82
N ALA A 102 1.57 -3.80 -11.99
CA ALA A 102 2.02 -3.85 -10.61
C ALA A 102 3.55 -3.87 -10.53
N GLU A 103 4.22 -4.61 -11.42
CA GLU A 103 5.68 -4.64 -11.44
C GLU A 103 6.29 -3.30 -11.84
N ARG A 104 5.69 -2.57 -12.76
CA ARG A 104 6.15 -1.22 -13.11
C ARG A 104 6.06 -0.28 -11.92
N VAL A 105 4.98 -0.35 -11.16
CA VAL A 105 4.85 0.45 -9.92
C VAL A 105 5.91 0.02 -8.90
N ALA A 106 6.12 -1.28 -8.74
CA ALA A 106 7.11 -1.83 -7.82
C ALA A 106 8.53 -1.35 -8.18
N MET A 107 8.87 -1.33 -9.45
CA MET A 107 10.18 -0.84 -9.91
C MET A 107 10.40 0.63 -9.56
N VAL A 108 9.39 1.47 -9.75
CA VAL A 108 9.46 2.88 -9.38
C VAL A 108 9.63 3.01 -7.86
N ALA A 109 8.87 2.26 -7.09
CA ALA A 109 8.96 2.26 -5.63
C ALA A 109 10.36 1.87 -5.15
N ARG A 110 10.93 0.80 -5.70
CA ARG A 110 12.28 0.33 -5.34
C ARG A 110 13.36 1.33 -5.74
N LYS A 111 13.25 1.90 -6.94
CA LYS A 111 14.21 2.89 -7.44
C LYS A 111 14.26 4.14 -6.57
N LEU A 112 13.13 4.56 -6.06
CA LEU A 112 13.01 5.71 -5.17
C LEU A 112 13.16 5.35 -3.68
N LYS A 113 13.43 4.08 -3.37
CA LYS A 113 13.60 3.58 -2.01
C LYS A 113 12.39 3.92 -1.14
N ALA A 114 11.22 3.61 -1.63
CA ALA A 114 9.97 3.83 -0.91
C ALA A 114 9.99 3.16 0.46
N ALA A 115 9.30 3.76 1.42
CA ALA A 115 9.21 3.21 2.77
C ALA A 115 8.37 1.93 2.82
N ALA A 116 7.37 1.82 1.93
CA ALA A 116 6.53 0.63 1.80
C ALA A 116 5.91 0.59 0.41
N ALA A 117 5.63 -0.60 -0.08
CA ALA A 117 4.89 -0.82 -1.33
C ALA A 117 4.11 -2.12 -1.19
N GLN A 118 2.79 -2.06 -1.36
CA GLN A 118 1.88 -3.18 -1.14
C GLN A 118 0.89 -3.27 -2.29
N ARG A 119 0.79 -4.46 -2.88
CA ARG A 119 -0.22 -4.77 -3.90
C ARG A 119 -1.41 -5.45 -3.24
N TYR A 120 -2.59 -4.91 -3.44
CA TYR A 120 -3.83 -5.43 -2.85
C TYR A 120 -4.56 -6.33 -3.84
N GLY A 121 -4.52 -7.64 -3.59
CA GLY A 121 -5.37 -8.62 -4.27
C GLY A 121 -6.65 -8.88 -3.49
N SER A 122 -7.53 -9.73 -4.05
CA SER A 122 -8.80 -10.05 -3.40
C SER A 122 -8.64 -10.79 -2.07
N PHE A 123 -7.65 -11.68 -2.00
CA PHE A 123 -7.38 -12.51 -0.82
C PHE A 123 -5.98 -12.33 -0.27
N ILE A 124 -5.10 -11.70 -1.02
CA ILE A 124 -3.66 -11.65 -0.75
C ILE A 124 -3.20 -10.21 -0.88
N ILE A 125 -2.32 -9.79 0.03
CA ILE A 125 -1.62 -8.52 -0.07
C ILE A 125 -0.13 -8.83 -0.20
N GLU A 126 0.48 -8.38 -1.29
CA GLU A 126 1.88 -8.64 -1.60
C GLU A 126 2.75 -7.45 -1.21
N ASP A 127 3.85 -7.72 -0.51
CA ASP A 127 4.86 -6.72 -0.23
C ASP A 127 5.83 -6.62 -1.41
N LEU A 128 5.90 -5.47 -2.04
CA LEU A 128 6.71 -5.24 -3.24
C LEU A 128 7.97 -4.42 -2.97
N SER A 129 8.22 -4.05 -1.71
CA SER A 129 9.20 -3.02 -1.40
C SER A 129 10.65 -3.40 -1.65
N GLU A 130 11.06 -4.62 -1.33
CA GLU A 130 12.48 -5.01 -1.34
C GLU A 130 12.81 -6.24 -2.16
N LEU A 131 11.81 -6.96 -2.64
CA LEU A 131 12.01 -8.28 -3.24
C LEU A 131 11.73 -8.28 -4.74
N THR A 132 12.38 -9.20 -5.46
CA THR A 132 12.02 -9.48 -6.84
C THR A 132 10.64 -10.13 -6.87
N PRO A 133 9.94 -10.13 -8.02
CA PRO A 133 8.63 -10.78 -8.11
C PRO A 133 8.62 -12.25 -7.68
N GLU A 134 9.69 -12.97 -7.94
CA GLU A 134 9.81 -14.37 -7.54
C GLU A 134 10.00 -14.55 -6.04
N ASP A 135 10.54 -13.54 -5.39
CA ASP A 135 10.85 -13.56 -3.97
C ASP A 135 9.79 -12.84 -3.12
N THR A 136 8.83 -12.17 -3.77
CA THR A 136 7.86 -11.36 -3.07
C THR A 136 7.03 -12.21 -2.12
N PRO A 137 7.12 -11.96 -0.80
CA PRO A 137 6.27 -12.67 0.14
C PRO A 137 4.82 -12.26 -0.01
N VAL A 138 3.95 -13.18 0.25
CA VAL A 138 2.51 -13.01 0.08
C VAL A 138 1.84 -13.04 1.45
N TYR A 139 1.09 -12.00 1.76
CA TYR A 139 0.30 -11.92 2.98
C TYR A 139 -1.11 -12.42 2.71
N GLU A 140 -1.52 -13.44 3.43
CA GLU A 140 -2.92 -13.87 3.41
C GLU A 140 -3.73 -12.96 4.32
N SER A 141 -4.94 -12.62 3.89
CA SER A 141 -5.79 -11.66 4.61
C SER A 141 -6.31 -12.18 5.96
N PHE A 142 -6.10 -13.45 6.26
CA PHE A 142 -6.39 -14.03 7.57
C PHE A 142 -5.12 -14.58 8.21
N ALA A 143 -4.18 -13.75 8.40
CA ALA A 143 -2.97 -13.85 9.21
C ALA A 143 -2.20 -15.18 9.33
N ARG A 144 -1.11 -15.26 8.62
CA ARG A 144 0.03 -16.09 8.97
C ARG A 144 1.21 -15.21 9.42
N ASP A 145 0.90 -14.23 10.24
CA ASP A 145 1.85 -13.16 10.58
C ASP A 145 3.17 -13.66 11.14
N ALA A 146 3.11 -14.63 12.06
CA ALA A 146 4.31 -15.16 12.69
C ALA A 146 5.21 -15.90 11.69
N GLU A 147 4.62 -16.72 10.84
CA GLU A 147 5.34 -17.47 9.82
C GLU A 147 5.94 -16.53 8.77
N PHE A 148 5.16 -15.56 8.36
CA PHE A 148 5.60 -14.54 7.41
C PHE A 148 6.76 -13.70 7.95
N ASN A 149 6.66 -13.23 9.18
CA ASN A 149 7.72 -12.46 9.81
C ASN A 149 9.01 -13.27 9.96
N ALA A 150 8.90 -14.53 10.30
CA ALA A 150 10.06 -15.43 10.36
C ALA A 150 10.75 -15.56 9.00
N LEU A 151 9.98 -15.63 7.91
CA LEU A 151 10.53 -15.67 6.56
C LEU A 151 11.23 -14.36 6.18
N ARG A 152 10.66 -13.23 6.55
CA ARG A 152 11.28 -11.93 6.32
C ARG A 152 12.62 -11.82 7.05
N GLU A 153 12.68 -12.23 8.28
CA GLU A 153 13.93 -12.19 9.07
C GLU A 153 15.03 -13.05 8.48
N LYS A 154 14.69 -14.20 7.93
CA LYS A 154 15.66 -15.08 7.27
C LYS A 154 16.25 -14.51 6.00
N ARG A 155 15.55 -13.60 5.34
CA ARG A 155 15.98 -12.98 4.08
C ARG A 155 16.86 -11.74 4.27
N ARG A 156 16.97 -11.27 5.47
CA ARG A 156 17.85 -10.13 5.80
C ARG A 156 19.30 -10.61 6.13
#